data_c610ccd0f5f46e76ea0b9c9e0d7f1d77
#
_entry.id   c610ccd0f5f46e76ea0b9c9e0d7f1d77
#
_cell.length_a   1.000
_cell.length_b   1.000
_cell.length_c   1.000
_cell.angle_alpha   90.00
_cell.angle_beta   90.00
_cell.angle_gamma   90.00
#
_symmetry.space_group_name_H-M   'P 1'
#
loop_
_entity.id
_entity.type
_entity.pdbx_description
1 polymer ?
#
loop_
_entity_poly.entity_id
_entity_poly.type
_entity_poly.pdbx_seq_one_letter_code
_entity_poly.pdbx_strand_id
1 'polypeptide(L)'
;IQKDCTCLDQLVLYQLKAFFLGFYDWMVRNRHEEPEGYGSRRTNELFNMFMEDLEQYYMKSHDVAFYAGKLNITPKYLNTIVRNMTGHTTKNIIDQYVTLQIKLQLRNSEKSVKQLSWDFNFSDESFFCRYFKLHTGLTPQQFRKNIKQQ
;
A
#
# COMPACT_ATOMS: atom_id res chain seq x y z
N ILE A 1 -30.39 5.40 12.67
CA ILE A 1 -29.94 4.37 11.70
C ILE A 1 -28.55 4.81 11.17
N GLN A 2 -27.51 4.77 12.00
CA GLN A 2 -26.15 5.23 11.62
C GLN A 2 -25.06 4.39 12.34
N LYS A 3 -25.35 3.10 12.60
CA LYS A 3 -24.42 2.21 13.33
C LYS A 3 -23.84 1.06 12.51
N ASP A 4 -24.26 0.84 11.27
CA ASP A 4 -23.86 -0.36 10.53
C ASP A 4 -22.65 -0.17 9.60
N CYS A 5 -22.24 1.09 9.30
CA CYS A 5 -21.07 1.37 8.46
C CYS A 5 -19.73 1.08 9.14
N THR A 6 -19.62 1.30 10.45
CA THR A 6 -18.35 1.14 11.19
C THR A 6 -17.91 -0.32 11.30
N CYS A 7 -18.86 -1.25 11.36
CA CYS A 7 -18.56 -2.69 11.38
C CYS A 7 -18.06 -3.21 10.04
N LEU A 8 -18.63 -2.72 8.92
CA LEU A 8 -18.20 -3.12 7.56
C LEU A 8 -16.79 -2.64 7.24
N ASP A 9 -16.45 -1.42 7.66
CA ASP A 9 -15.12 -0.86 7.45
C ASP A 9 -14.04 -1.59 8.27
N GLN A 10 -14.36 -1.96 9.51
CA GLN A 10 -13.51 -2.82 10.32
C GLN A 10 -13.40 -4.24 9.74
N LEU A 11 -14.49 -4.79 9.22
CA LEU A 11 -14.49 -6.10 8.55
C LEU A 11 -13.60 -6.11 7.31
N VAL A 12 -13.64 -5.06 6.48
CA VAL A 12 -12.77 -4.91 5.30
C VAL A 12 -11.31 -4.77 5.72
N LEU A 13 -11.01 -4.03 6.80
CA LEU A 13 -9.67 -3.90 7.36
C LEU A 13 -9.17 -5.25 7.92
N TYR A 14 -10.03 -6.00 8.63
CA TYR A 14 -9.70 -7.33 9.12
C TYR A 14 -9.54 -8.35 7.98
N GLN A 15 -10.38 -8.28 6.95
CA GLN A 15 -10.21 -9.14 5.75
C GLN A 15 -8.93 -8.83 5.00
N LEU A 16 -8.53 -7.57 4.87
CA LEU A 16 -7.25 -7.17 4.28
C LEU A 16 -6.06 -7.62 5.13
N LYS A 17 -6.13 -7.43 6.45
CA LYS A 17 -5.10 -7.97 7.37
C LYS A 17 -5.05 -9.49 7.31
N ALA A 18 -6.20 -10.18 7.31
CA ALA A 18 -6.29 -11.63 7.17
C ALA A 18 -5.77 -12.12 5.81
N PHE A 19 -6.05 -11.38 4.73
CA PHE A 19 -5.52 -11.68 3.39
C PHE A 19 -4.00 -11.55 3.35
N PHE A 20 -3.44 -10.46 3.87
CA PHE A 20 -2.00 -10.26 3.94
C PHE A 20 -1.33 -11.28 4.88
N LEU A 21 -1.97 -11.61 6.02
CA LEU A 21 -1.48 -12.64 6.93
C LEU A 21 -1.57 -14.03 6.30
N GLY A 22 -2.69 -14.36 5.64
CA GLY A 22 -2.88 -15.63 4.95
C GLY A 22 -1.98 -15.76 3.73
N PHE A 23 -1.73 -14.69 2.99
CA PHE A 23 -0.77 -14.64 1.89
C PHE A 23 0.66 -14.82 2.40
N TYR A 24 1.01 -14.19 3.52
CA TYR A 24 2.29 -14.37 4.20
C TYR A 24 2.47 -15.83 4.67
N ASP A 25 1.46 -16.41 5.32
CA ASP A 25 1.48 -17.79 5.78
C ASP A 25 1.55 -18.79 4.60
N TRP A 26 0.79 -18.55 3.52
CA TRP A 26 0.88 -19.31 2.29
C TRP A 26 2.28 -19.22 1.66
N MET A 27 2.86 -18.02 1.61
CA MET A 27 4.19 -17.76 1.07
C MET A 27 5.28 -18.45 1.90
N VAL A 28 5.11 -18.45 3.23
CA VAL A 28 6.02 -19.17 4.16
C VAL A 28 5.91 -20.70 4.01
N ARG A 29 4.69 -21.23 3.85
CA ARG A 29 4.44 -22.68 3.73
C ARG A 29 4.75 -23.26 2.35
N ASN A 30 4.56 -22.47 1.28
CA ASN A 30 4.90 -22.90 -0.09
C ASN A 30 6.33 -22.54 -0.49
N ARG A 31 7.14 -22.12 0.45
CA ARG A 31 8.58 -22.05 0.26
C ARG A 31 9.08 -23.50 0.12
N HIS A 32 9.24 -23.98 -1.13
CA HIS A 32 10.08 -25.14 -1.37
C HIS A 32 11.41 -24.89 -0.67
N GLU A 33 11.83 -25.84 0.13
CA GLU A 33 13.09 -25.83 0.87
C GLU A 33 14.27 -25.62 -0.10
N GLU A 34 14.48 -24.37 -0.51
CA GLU A 34 15.79 -23.93 -0.93
C GLU A 34 16.63 -23.93 0.34
N PRO A 35 17.83 -24.54 0.34
CA PRO A 35 18.68 -24.58 1.52
C PRO A 35 18.84 -23.15 2.05
N GLU A 36 18.55 -22.94 3.33
CA GLU A 36 18.65 -21.63 3.99
C GLU A 36 20.06 -21.07 3.86
N GLY A 37 20.35 -20.47 2.71
CA GLY A 37 21.53 -19.66 2.51
C GLY A 37 21.35 -18.34 3.25
N TYR A 38 22.42 -17.82 3.83
CA TYR A 38 22.52 -16.49 4.48
C TYR A 38 21.82 -15.36 3.68
N GLY A 39 21.73 -15.51 2.34
CA GLY A 39 21.03 -14.60 1.44
C GLY A 39 19.51 -14.59 1.57
N SER A 40 18.87 -15.73 1.80
CA SER A 40 17.41 -15.85 1.87
C SER A 40 16.85 -15.17 3.14
N ARG A 41 17.50 -15.38 4.28
CA ARG A 41 17.11 -14.76 5.56
C ARG A 41 17.21 -13.23 5.50
N ARG A 42 18.33 -12.69 5.02
CA ARG A 42 18.53 -11.24 4.88
C ARG A 42 17.52 -10.61 3.90
N THR A 43 17.20 -11.30 2.81
CA THR A 43 16.21 -10.84 1.83
C THR A 43 14.82 -10.72 2.46
N ASN A 44 14.44 -11.71 3.29
CA ASN A 44 13.16 -11.68 4.02
C ASN A 44 13.12 -10.56 5.06
N GLU A 45 14.21 -10.38 5.81
CA GLU A 45 14.32 -9.28 6.79
C GLU A 45 14.17 -7.92 6.10
N LEU A 46 14.87 -7.70 4.98
CA LEU A 46 14.78 -6.46 4.21
C LEU A 46 13.38 -6.23 3.62
N PHE A 47 12.70 -7.29 3.17
CA PHE A 47 11.33 -7.19 2.69
C PHE A 47 10.36 -6.79 3.82
N ASN A 48 10.47 -7.42 4.99
CA ASN A 48 9.65 -7.08 6.15
C ASN A 48 9.88 -5.64 6.59
N MET A 49 11.13 -5.21 6.69
CA MET A 49 11.48 -3.82 7.01
C MET A 49 10.93 -2.84 5.97
N PHE A 50 10.95 -3.19 4.68
CA PHE A 50 10.31 -2.37 3.64
C PHE A 50 8.79 -2.24 3.86
N MET A 51 8.10 -3.32 4.20
CA MET A 51 6.66 -3.29 4.45
C MET A 51 6.31 -2.47 5.69
N GLU A 52 7.09 -2.57 6.76
CA GLU A 52 6.96 -1.74 7.97
C GLU A 52 7.21 -0.25 7.65
N ASP A 53 8.26 0.05 6.91
CA ASP A 53 8.56 1.42 6.46
C ASP A 53 7.44 1.97 5.56
N LEU A 54 6.88 1.15 4.66
CA LEU A 54 5.76 1.55 3.82
C LEU A 54 4.52 1.89 4.65
N GLU A 55 4.18 1.07 5.63
CA GLU A 55 3.08 1.33 6.56
C GLU A 55 3.28 2.63 7.35
N GLN A 56 4.50 2.92 7.74
CA GLN A 56 4.83 4.10 8.53
C GLN A 56 4.93 5.39 7.70
N TYR A 57 5.40 5.30 6.45
CA TYR A 57 5.80 6.48 5.68
C TYR A 57 5.03 6.69 4.36
N TYR A 58 3.99 5.90 4.07
CA TYR A 58 3.23 6.03 2.83
C TYR A 58 2.65 7.44 2.57
N MET A 59 2.34 8.20 3.63
CA MET A 59 1.91 9.59 3.50
C MET A 59 3.06 10.54 3.21
N LYS A 60 4.31 10.16 3.54
CA LYS A 60 5.48 11.02 3.40
C LYS A 60 6.14 10.90 2.04
N SER A 61 6.20 9.71 1.48
CA SER A 61 6.87 9.48 0.20
C SER A 61 6.27 8.29 -0.57
N HIS A 62 6.20 8.46 -1.89
CA HIS A 62 5.76 7.42 -2.84
C HIS A 62 6.93 6.97 -3.73
N ASP A 63 8.15 7.38 -3.40
CA ASP A 63 9.35 7.09 -4.18
C ASP A 63 10.10 5.86 -3.65
N VAL A 64 10.45 4.96 -4.55
CA VAL A 64 11.26 3.77 -4.27
C VAL A 64 12.62 4.12 -3.65
N ALA A 65 13.24 5.21 -4.11
CA ALA A 65 14.55 5.64 -3.60
C ALA A 65 14.49 6.03 -2.12
N PHE A 66 13.38 6.60 -1.65
CA PHE A 66 13.17 6.92 -0.24
C PHE A 66 13.25 5.66 0.64
N TYR A 67 12.52 4.62 0.26
CA TYR A 67 12.50 3.36 1.03
C TYR A 67 13.83 2.60 0.94
N ALA A 68 14.42 2.55 -0.24
CA ALA A 68 15.74 1.95 -0.42
C ALA A 68 16.81 2.65 0.42
N GLY A 69 16.77 3.98 0.49
CA GLY A 69 17.66 4.79 1.32
C GLY A 69 17.50 4.48 2.81
N LYS A 70 16.29 4.30 3.31
CA LYS A 70 16.03 3.91 4.71
C LYS A 70 16.65 2.54 5.05
N LEU A 71 16.61 1.61 4.11
CA LEU A 71 17.18 0.28 4.26
C LEU A 71 18.68 0.21 3.96
N ASN A 72 19.33 1.34 3.60
CA ASN A 72 20.72 1.41 3.18
C ASN A 72 21.06 0.46 2.01
N ILE A 73 20.14 0.32 1.05
CA ILE A 73 20.31 -0.49 -0.16
C ILE A 73 19.97 0.34 -1.41
N THR A 74 20.33 -0.19 -2.57
CA THR A 74 19.99 0.47 -3.83
C THR A 74 18.52 0.23 -4.21
N PRO A 75 17.86 1.16 -4.92
CA PRO A 75 16.51 0.95 -5.46
C PRO A 75 16.40 -0.30 -6.33
N LYS A 76 17.43 -0.60 -7.11
CA LYS A 76 17.50 -1.80 -7.95
C LYS A 76 17.45 -3.08 -7.11
N TYR A 77 18.21 -3.11 -6.02
CA TYR A 77 18.24 -4.28 -5.13
C TYR A 77 16.91 -4.45 -4.38
N LEU A 78 16.33 -3.35 -3.87
CA LEU A 78 15.00 -3.38 -3.28
C LEU A 78 13.95 -3.93 -4.27
N ASN A 79 13.99 -3.47 -5.53
CA ASN A 79 13.06 -3.96 -6.55
C ASN A 79 13.26 -5.46 -6.85
N THR A 80 14.48 -5.96 -6.80
CA THR A 80 14.76 -7.40 -6.95
C THR A 80 14.14 -8.20 -5.81
N ILE A 81 14.36 -7.73 -4.56
CA ILE A 81 13.77 -8.36 -3.36
C ILE A 81 12.25 -8.43 -3.47
N VAL A 82 11.61 -7.26 -3.67
CA VAL A 82 10.14 -7.16 -3.71
C VAL A 82 9.57 -8.00 -4.85
N ARG A 83 10.22 -7.99 -6.02
CA ARG A 83 9.75 -8.75 -7.18
C ARG A 83 9.86 -10.26 -6.97
N ASN A 84 10.92 -10.72 -6.32
CA ASN A 84 11.07 -12.14 -5.98
C ASN A 84 10.03 -12.59 -4.96
N MET A 85 9.65 -11.71 -4.03
CA MET A 85 8.69 -12.01 -2.97
C MET A 85 7.23 -11.91 -3.41
N THR A 86 6.91 -10.96 -4.32
CA THR A 86 5.51 -10.60 -4.63
C THR A 86 5.12 -10.79 -6.09
N GLY A 87 6.09 -10.96 -6.99
CA GLY A 87 5.86 -10.91 -8.43
C GLY A 87 5.69 -9.50 -9.02
N HIS A 88 5.63 -8.46 -8.17
CA HIS A 88 5.38 -7.07 -8.56
C HIS A 88 6.60 -6.18 -8.31
N THR A 89 6.66 -5.06 -9.03
CA THR A 89 7.72 -4.06 -8.78
C THR A 89 7.46 -3.33 -7.45
N THR A 90 8.53 -2.84 -6.83
CA THR A 90 8.43 -2.03 -5.60
C THR A 90 7.48 -0.84 -5.78
N LYS A 91 7.59 -0.14 -6.93
CA LYS A 91 6.70 0.98 -7.24
C LYS A 91 5.24 0.56 -7.29
N ASN A 92 4.95 -0.60 -7.87
CA ASN A 92 3.58 -1.13 -7.93
C ASN A 92 3.02 -1.42 -6.53
N ILE A 93 3.81 -2.02 -5.65
CA ILE A 93 3.40 -2.28 -4.25
C ILE A 93 3.11 -0.97 -3.51
N ILE A 94 4.00 0.02 -3.64
CA ILE A 94 3.79 1.36 -3.04
C ILE A 94 2.48 1.98 -3.57
N ASP A 95 2.27 1.97 -4.87
CA ASP A 95 1.10 2.59 -5.50
C ASP A 95 -0.20 1.88 -5.10
N GLN A 96 -0.20 0.56 -5.02
CA GLN A 96 -1.35 -0.20 -4.53
C GLN A 96 -1.68 0.15 -3.08
N TYR A 97 -0.67 0.21 -2.21
CA TYR A 97 -0.84 0.54 -0.80
C TYR A 97 -1.36 1.97 -0.62
N VAL A 98 -0.73 2.95 -1.26
CA VAL A 98 -1.14 4.37 -1.21
C VAL A 98 -2.57 4.54 -1.74
N THR A 99 -2.90 3.92 -2.87
CA THR A 99 -4.25 3.97 -3.46
C THR A 99 -5.30 3.40 -2.52
N LEU A 100 -4.99 2.28 -1.85
CA LEU A 100 -5.88 1.68 -0.85
C LEU A 100 -6.13 2.66 0.32
N GLN A 101 -5.07 3.27 0.85
CA GLN A 101 -5.18 4.23 1.95
C GLN A 101 -5.98 5.48 1.53
N ILE A 102 -5.81 5.98 0.30
CA ILE A 102 -6.63 7.06 -0.24
C ILE A 102 -8.11 6.66 -0.31
N LYS A 103 -8.43 5.45 -0.79
CA LYS A 103 -9.81 4.93 -0.81
C LYS A 103 -10.43 4.91 0.59
N LEU A 104 -9.68 4.44 1.58
CA LEU A 104 -10.13 4.42 2.97
C LEU A 104 -10.39 5.84 3.51
N GLN A 105 -9.50 6.79 3.23
CA GLN A 105 -9.70 8.18 3.64
C GLN A 105 -10.89 8.85 2.94
N LEU A 106 -11.07 8.60 1.63
CA LEU A 106 -12.23 9.10 0.88
C LEU A 106 -13.55 8.56 1.42
N ARG A 107 -13.55 7.35 1.97
CA ARG A 107 -14.72 6.69 2.55
C ARG A 107 -15.01 7.16 3.97
N ASN A 108 -13.98 7.25 4.81
CA ASN A 108 -14.12 7.36 6.26
C ASN A 108 -13.91 8.79 6.78
N SER A 109 -13.61 9.76 5.90
CA SER A 109 -13.40 11.14 6.32
C SER A 109 -14.18 12.12 5.44
N GLU A 110 -14.55 13.27 6.04
CA GLU A 110 -15.15 14.40 5.33
C GLU A 110 -14.10 15.37 4.75
N LYS A 111 -12.82 15.01 4.78
CA LYS A 111 -11.75 15.84 4.23
C LYS A 111 -11.97 16.11 2.74
N SER A 112 -11.71 17.32 2.29
CA SER A 112 -11.76 17.66 0.87
C SER A 112 -10.68 16.91 0.09
N VAL A 113 -10.86 16.79 -1.23
CA VAL A 113 -9.86 16.20 -2.12
C VAL A 113 -8.53 16.95 -2.02
N LYS A 114 -8.60 18.29 -1.90
CA LYS A 114 -7.45 19.17 -1.70
C LYS A 114 -6.72 18.87 -0.38
N GLN A 115 -7.45 18.69 0.72
CA GLN A 115 -6.84 18.31 2.01
C GLN A 115 -6.16 16.94 1.93
N LEU A 116 -6.81 15.95 1.30
CA LEU A 116 -6.21 14.64 1.11
C LEU A 116 -4.95 14.69 0.23
N SER A 117 -4.94 15.53 -0.82
CA SER A 117 -3.73 15.68 -1.64
C SER A 117 -2.54 16.20 -0.82
N TRP A 118 -2.76 17.10 0.12
CA TRP A 118 -1.72 17.56 1.05
C TRP A 118 -1.31 16.51 2.08
N ASP A 119 -2.29 15.83 2.69
CA ASP A 119 -2.02 14.80 3.69
C ASP A 119 -1.16 13.67 3.12
N PHE A 120 -1.40 13.29 1.87
CA PHE A 120 -0.63 12.29 1.15
C PHE A 120 0.61 12.84 0.43
N ASN A 121 1.00 14.08 0.72
CA ASN A 121 2.21 14.73 0.21
C ASN A 121 2.31 14.75 -1.33
N PHE A 122 1.18 14.95 -2.02
CA PHE A 122 1.19 15.22 -3.46
C PHE A 122 1.52 16.68 -3.73
N SER A 123 2.20 16.96 -4.83
CA SER A 123 2.59 18.32 -5.24
C SER A 123 1.40 19.26 -5.43
N ASP A 124 0.30 18.73 -5.92
CA ASP A 124 -0.95 19.48 -6.16
C ASP A 124 -2.15 18.53 -6.26
N GLU A 125 -3.36 19.10 -6.16
CA GLU A 125 -4.62 18.36 -6.25
C GLU A 125 -4.82 17.70 -7.63
N SER A 126 -4.36 18.35 -8.70
CA SER A 126 -4.52 17.83 -10.07
C SER A 126 -3.69 16.58 -10.28
N PHE A 127 -2.47 16.55 -9.75
CA PHE A 127 -1.60 15.36 -9.80
C PHE A 127 -2.20 14.24 -8.94
N PHE A 128 -2.70 14.54 -7.74
CA PHE A 128 -3.40 13.57 -6.88
C PHE A 128 -4.60 12.96 -7.59
N CYS A 129 -5.44 13.76 -8.24
CA CYS A 129 -6.60 13.27 -8.98
C CYS A 129 -6.23 12.37 -10.16
N ARG A 130 -5.18 12.73 -10.92
CA ARG A 130 -4.66 11.90 -12.02
C ARG A 130 -4.09 10.59 -11.51
N TYR A 131 -3.30 10.64 -10.46
CA TYR A 131 -2.74 9.46 -9.81
C TYR A 131 -3.84 8.49 -9.37
N PHE A 132 -4.82 8.97 -8.63
CA PHE A 132 -5.92 8.14 -8.16
C PHE A 132 -6.73 7.55 -9.32
N LYS A 133 -7.03 8.36 -10.34
CA LYS A 133 -7.75 7.90 -11.53
C LYS A 133 -6.97 6.85 -12.33
N LEU A 134 -5.64 7.00 -12.42
CA LEU A 134 -4.77 6.01 -13.09
C LEU A 134 -4.89 4.63 -12.43
N HIS A 135 -4.92 4.58 -11.09
CA HIS A 135 -4.93 3.33 -10.35
C HIS A 135 -6.33 2.77 -10.05
N THR A 136 -7.39 3.54 -10.23
CA THR A 136 -8.76 3.13 -9.87
C THR A 136 -9.78 3.23 -11.00
N GLY A 137 -9.45 3.93 -12.07
CA GLY A 137 -10.37 4.26 -13.16
C GLY A 137 -11.33 5.42 -12.84
N LEU A 138 -11.41 5.90 -11.60
CA LEU A 138 -12.33 6.93 -11.15
C LEU A 138 -11.58 8.12 -10.55
N THR A 139 -12.14 9.33 -10.69
CA THR A 139 -11.63 10.46 -9.90
C THR A 139 -12.01 10.30 -8.42
N PRO A 140 -11.27 10.94 -7.48
CA PRO A 140 -11.61 10.89 -6.07
C PRO A 140 -13.05 11.35 -5.76
N GLN A 141 -13.54 12.35 -6.48
CA GLN A 141 -14.91 12.85 -6.32
C GLN A 141 -15.94 11.82 -6.81
N GLN A 142 -15.72 11.21 -7.99
CA GLN A 142 -16.58 10.15 -8.51
C GLN A 142 -16.61 8.96 -7.56
N PHE A 143 -15.45 8.55 -7.05
CA PHE A 143 -15.34 7.46 -6.09
C PHE A 143 -16.16 7.75 -4.82
N ARG A 144 -16.04 8.96 -4.24
CA ARG A 144 -16.81 9.37 -3.05
C ARG A 144 -18.32 9.41 -3.33
N LYS A 145 -18.73 9.89 -4.51
CA LYS A 145 -20.13 9.94 -4.90
C LYS A 145 -20.74 8.52 -5.00
N ASN A 146 -20.00 7.60 -5.61
CA ASN A 146 -20.47 6.21 -5.77
C ASN A 146 -20.67 5.50 -4.42
N ILE A 147 -19.80 5.76 -3.43
CA ILE A 147 -19.94 5.20 -2.07
C ILE A 147 -21.20 5.73 -1.36
N LYS A 148 -21.52 7.03 -1.53
CA LYS A 148 -22.70 7.64 -0.87
C LYS A 148 -24.03 7.20 -1.49
N GLN A 149 -24.02 6.54 -2.65
CA GLN A 149 -25.21 6.04 -3.34
C GLN A 149 -25.47 4.54 -3.09
N GLN A 150 -24.58 3.84 -2.40
CA GLN A 150 -24.73 2.46 -1.94
C GLN A 150 -25.19 2.42 -0.47
#